data_93d7708a228ef236b6970201cd1b9a38
#
_entry.id   93d7708a228ef236b6970201cd1b9a38
#
_cell.length_a   1.000
_cell.length_b   1.000
_cell.length_c   1.000
_cell.angle_alpha   90.00
_cell.angle_beta   90.00
_cell.angle_gamma   90.00
#
_symmetry.space_group_name_H-M   'P 1'
#
loop_
_entity.id
_entity.type
_entity.pdbx_description
1 polymer ?
#
loop_
_entity_poly.entity_id
_entity_poly.type
_entity_poly.pdbx_seq_one_letter_code
_entity_poly.pdbx_strand_id
1 'polypeptide(L)'
;PLSINDVQGSSSIYEACIGLTPYKSAQGGKAISIGLDGYRDGIIVVRKNTYSGSAMIFYQTVSGSSQVGSITVSNTATAYNTSSDYRLKENIIEMTGSVDRVKQLLPKRFNFKNDTENTVDGFLAHEAQTIVPESVTGTKDEVDADGNALHQGIDQAKLVPLLVGAIKELTARIEALEA
;
A
#
# COMPACT_ATOMS: atom_id res chain seq x y z
N PRO A 1 -31.37 2.62 -12.20
CA PRO A 1 -30.13 2.79 -12.96
C PRO A 1 -29.92 4.27 -13.17
N LEU A 2 -28.80 4.79 -12.66
CA LEU A 2 -28.40 6.17 -12.90
C LEU A 2 -27.67 6.19 -14.24
N SER A 3 -28.30 6.71 -15.27
CA SER A 3 -27.62 6.96 -16.54
C SER A 3 -27.03 8.37 -16.53
N ILE A 4 -25.74 8.49 -16.66
CA ILE A 4 -25.09 9.77 -16.93
C ILE A 4 -25.04 9.89 -18.44
N ASN A 5 -25.88 10.75 -19.03
CA ASN A 5 -25.86 11.02 -20.44
C ASN A 5 -24.66 11.91 -20.78
N ASP A 6 -23.95 11.52 -21.83
CA ASP A 6 -22.90 12.30 -22.46
C ASP A 6 -23.47 13.62 -22.98
N VAL A 7 -22.95 14.74 -22.51
CA VAL A 7 -23.30 16.06 -23.04
C VAL A 7 -22.17 16.54 -23.94
N GLN A 8 -22.30 16.31 -25.22
CA GLN A 8 -21.41 16.91 -26.23
C GLN A 8 -21.48 18.44 -26.20
N GLY A 9 -20.37 19.07 -26.02
CA GLY A 9 -20.04 20.42 -26.46
C GLY A 9 -20.48 21.54 -25.53
N SER A 10 -19.68 21.85 -24.54
CA SER A 10 -19.43 23.20 -24.05
C SER A 10 -18.30 23.16 -23.00
N SER A 11 -17.46 24.19 -22.99
CA SER A 11 -16.30 24.31 -22.05
C SER A 11 -16.73 24.65 -20.63
N SER A 12 -17.76 24.01 -20.12
CA SER A 12 -18.22 24.13 -18.73
C SER A 12 -17.86 22.88 -17.98
N ILE A 13 -17.12 23.02 -16.87
CA ILE A 13 -16.75 21.94 -15.96
C ILE A 13 -18.01 21.49 -15.24
N TYR A 14 -18.50 20.31 -15.56
CA TYR A 14 -19.56 19.68 -14.78
C TYR A 14 -18.91 18.79 -13.72
N GLU A 15 -18.99 19.19 -12.47
CA GLU A 15 -18.70 18.30 -11.33
C GLU A 15 -19.88 17.35 -11.14
N ALA A 16 -19.73 16.10 -11.57
CA ALA A 16 -20.66 15.06 -11.19
C ALA A 16 -20.23 14.51 -9.83
N CYS A 17 -20.81 14.99 -8.75
CA CYS A 17 -20.67 14.37 -7.44
C CYS A 17 -21.62 13.17 -7.36
N ILE A 18 -21.07 11.94 -7.41
CA ILE A 18 -21.84 10.75 -7.05
C ILE A 18 -21.83 10.66 -5.53
N GLY A 19 -22.83 11.25 -4.89
CA GLY A 19 -23.05 11.09 -3.46
C GLY A 19 -23.66 9.72 -3.19
N LEU A 20 -22.86 8.79 -2.65
CA LEU A 20 -23.35 7.53 -2.12
C LEU A 20 -23.76 7.76 -0.66
N THR A 21 -25.05 7.86 -0.37
CA THR A 21 -25.53 7.79 1.00
C THR A 21 -25.32 6.38 1.55
N PRO A 22 -24.71 6.22 2.74
CA PRO A 22 -24.51 4.90 3.30
C PRO A 22 -25.85 4.28 3.68
N TYR A 23 -26.27 3.25 2.96
CA TYR A 23 -27.37 2.40 3.40
C TYR A 23 -26.82 1.46 4.48
N LYS A 24 -27.37 1.55 5.70
CA LYS A 24 -27.05 0.62 6.77
C LYS A 24 -27.57 -0.77 6.41
N SER A 25 -26.71 -1.67 5.98
CA SER A 25 -26.98 -3.10 6.04
C SER A 25 -26.02 -3.75 7.02
N ALA A 26 -26.55 -4.61 7.87
CA ALA A 26 -25.83 -5.21 8.99
C ALA A 26 -24.75 -6.23 8.62
N GLN A 27 -24.49 -6.46 7.33
CA GLN A 27 -23.44 -7.36 6.84
C GLN A 27 -23.02 -6.94 5.43
N GLY A 28 -21.75 -6.75 5.22
CA GLY A 28 -21.11 -6.57 3.91
C GLY A 28 -20.69 -5.14 3.60
N GLY A 29 -19.39 -4.95 3.39
CA GLY A 29 -18.81 -3.71 2.91
C GLY A 29 -19.39 -3.34 1.54
N LYS A 30 -19.68 -2.05 1.33
CA LYS A 30 -20.07 -1.56 0.01
C LYS A 30 -18.85 -1.05 -0.72
N ALA A 31 -18.61 -1.58 -1.89
CA ALA A 31 -17.58 -1.13 -2.79
C ALA A 31 -18.20 -0.34 -3.97
N ILE A 32 -17.51 0.69 -4.43
CA ILE A 32 -17.73 1.24 -5.77
C ILE A 32 -16.97 0.31 -6.70
N SER A 33 -17.71 -0.50 -7.47
CA SER A 33 -17.13 -1.28 -8.55
C SER A 33 -17.25 -0.49 -9.84
N ILE A 34 -16.12 -0.16 -10.45
CA ILE A 34 -16.06 0.37 -11.80
C ILE A 34 -15.60 -0.76 -12.69
N GLY A 35 -16.55 -1.38 -13.40
CA GLY A 35 -16.26 -2.40 -14.41
C GLY A 35 -15.93 -1.72 -15.74
N LEU A 36 -14.80 -2.10 -16.33
CA LEU A 36 -14.41 -1.66 -17.68
C LEU A 36 -14.40 -2.91 -18.57
N ASP A 37 -15.14 -2.85 -19.68
CA ASP A 37 -15.13 -3.92 -20.69
C ASP A 37 -13.85 -3.78 -21.55
N GLY A 38 -12.93 -4.59 -21.25
CA GLY A 38 -11.84 -5.12 -22.02
C GLY A 38 -11.13 -4.24 -23.02
N TYR A 39 -10.36 -3.30 -22.75
CA TYR A 39 -9.16 -2.90 -23.51
C TYR A 39 -8.37 -1.72 -22.96
N ARG A 40 -8.80 -0.98 -21.96
CA ARG A 40 -7.99 0.13 -21.38
C ARG A 40 -8.37 0.44 -19.93
N ASP A 41 -7.33 0.58 -19.15
CA ASP A 41 -7.12 1.38 -17.95
C ASP A 41 -8.27 1.54 -16.94
N GLY A 42 -7.97 1.18 -15.71
CA GLY A 42 -8.78 1.35 -14.52
C GLY A 42 -9.21 2.80 -14.23
N ILE A 43 -9.20 3.17 -12.97
CA ILE A 43 -9.57 4.52 -12.54
C ILE A 43 -8.50 5.51 -12.98
N ILE A 44 -8.85 6.42 -13.92
CA ILE A 44 -7.98 7.52 -14.30
C ILE A 44 -8.30 8.72 -13.41
N VAL A 45 -7.33 9.15 -12.61
CA VAL A 45 -7.42 10.40 -11.83
C VAL A 45 -6.66 11.49 -12.57
N VAL A 46 -7.39 12.40 -13.23
CA VAL A 46 -6.79 13.56 -13.90
C VAL A 46 -6.93 14.78 -13.00
N ARG A 47 -5.81 15.37 -12.60
CA ARG A 47 -5.80 16.70 -11.97
C ARG A 47 -5.42 17.74 -13.00
N LYS A 48 -6.37 18.62 -13.30
CA LYS A 48 -6.10 19.80 -14.11
C LYS A 48 -5.64 20.92 -13.19
N ASN A 49 -4.43 21.35 -13.35
CA ASN A 49 -3.84 22.59 -12.86
C ASN A 49 -2.54 22.42 -12.06
N THR A 50 -1.82 23.50 -11.89
CA THR A 50 -0.48 23.67 -11.33
C THR A 50 -0.34 23.37 -9.84
N TYR A 51 -1.33 22.78 -9.18
CA TYR A 51 -1.29 22.49 -7.76
C TYR A 51 -0.96 21.02 -7.48
N SER A 52 0.10 20.79 -6.70
CA SER A 52 0.35 19.50 -6.06
C SER A 52 -0.76 19.19 -5.05
N GLY A 53 -1.12 17.93 -4.92
CA GLY A 53 -2.11 17.53 -3.93
C GLY A 53 -2.49 16.06 -4.00
N SER A 54 -3.37 15.62 -3.08
CA SER A 54 -3.80 14.24 -2.99
C SER A 54 -4.74 13.89 -4.14
N ALA A 55 -4.40 12.80 -4.84
CA ALA A 55 -5.26 12.14 -5.83
C ALA A 55 -6.21 11.15 -5.14
N MET A 56 -5.73 10.49 -4.06
CA MET A 56 -6.50 9.59 -3.23
C MET A 56 -6.10 9.79 -1.77
N ILE A 57 -7.06 9.77 -0.86
CA ILE A 57 -6.81 9.89 0.58
C ILE A 57 -7.48 8.71 1.28
N PHE A 58 -6.75 8.09 2.20
CA PHE A 58 -7.24 7.00 3.04
C PHE A 58 -7.48 7.51 4.45
N TYR A 59 -8.71 7.30 4.94
CA TYR A 59 -9.12 7.66 6.29
C TYR A 59 -9.47 6.42 7.10
N GLN A 60 -9.13 6.44 8.39
CA GLN A 60 -9.68 5.53 9.37
C GLN A 60 -10.71 6.28 10.22
N THR A 61 -11.85 5.61 10.48
CA THR A 61 -13.01 6.23 11.12
C THR A 61 -13.40 5.59 12.46
N VAL A 62 -12.56 4.74 13.04
CA VAL A 62 -12.89 3.98 14.27
C VAL A 62 -12.97 4.88 15.51
N SER A 63 -12.20 5.98 15.57
CA SER A 63 -12.20 6.91 16.71
C SER A 63 -11.95 8.35 16.22
N GLY A 64 -12.93 8.88 15.48
CA GLY A 64 -12.74 10.12 14.76
C GLY A 64 -12.15 9.87 13.36
N SER A 65 -12.17 10.87 12.49
CA SER A 65 -11.68 10.75 11.12
C SER A 65 -10.23 11.18 11.06
N SER A 66 -9.31 10.22 11.00
CA SER A 66 -7.87 10.49 10.86
C SER A 66 -7.36 9.99 9.50
N GLN A 67 -6.65 10.86 8.79
CA GLN A 67 -5.95 10.47 7.58
C GLN A 67 -4.80 9.52 7.92
N VAL A 68 -4.79 8.33 7.34
CA VAL A 68 -3.74 7.32 7.56
C VAL A 68 -2.81 7.15 6.36
N GLY A 69 -3.19 7.69 5.20
CA GLY A 69 -2.36 7.65 4.00
C GLY A 69 -2.94 8.44 2.84
N SER A 70 -2.15 8.60 1.80
CA SER A 70 -2.59 9.23 0.54
C SER A 70 -1.70 8.84 -0.63
N ILE A 71 -2.26 8.94 -1.83
CA ILE A 71 -1.50 9.01 -3.07
C ILE A 71 -1.53 10.49 -3.51
N THR A 72 -0.36 11.12 -3.55
CA THR A 72 -0.23 12.51 -3.98
C THR A 72 0.46 12.60 -5.33
N VAL A 73 0.08 13.59 -6.10
CA VAL A 73 0.68 13.86 -7.41
C VAL A 73 1.17 15.31 -7.47
N SER A 74 2.32 15.50 -8.09
CA SER A 74 2.87 16.80 -8.45
C SER A 74 3.07 16.87 -9.96
N ASN A 75 3.66 17.95 -10.46
CA ASN A 75 3.95 18.06 -11.88
C ASN A 75 4.98 17.03 -12.39
N THR A 76 5.76 16.43 -11.49
CA THR A 76 6.92 15.59 -11.84
C THR A 76 6.92 14.23 -11.14
N ALA A 77 6.05 14.00 -10.14
CA ALA A 77 6.13 12.80 -9.33
C ALA A 77 4.78 12.37 -8.74
N THR A 78 4.69 11.08 -8.46
CA THR A 78 3.65 10.47 -7.61
C THR A 78 4.31 9.97 -6.33
N ALA A 79 3.69 10.25 -5.17
CA ALA A 79 4.15 9.74 -3.89
C ALA A 79 3.05 8.93 -3.19
N TYR A 80 3.45 7.81 -2.61
CA TYR A 80 2.61 6.96 -1.77
C TYR A 80 2.98 7.25 -0.32
N ASN A 81 2.06 7.90 0.40
CA ASN A 81 2.33 8.39 1.74
C ASN A 81 1.58 7.56 2.79
N THR A 82 2.27 7.19 3.85
CA THR A 82 1.70 6.67 5.09
C THR A 82 1.92 7.67 6.21
N SER A 83 1.02 7.71 7.20
CA SER A 83 1.18 8.59 8.36
C SER A 83 2.42 8.23 9.16
N SER A 84 3.25 9.21 9.47
CA SER A 84 4.48 9.04 10.27
C SER A 84 4.77 10.24 11.18
N ASP A 85 3.76 11.02 11.53
CA ASP A 85 3.88 12.11 12.48
C ASP A 85 4.26 11.56 13.87
N TYR A 86 5.25 12.17 14.54
CA TYR A 86 5.71 11.72 15.85
C TYR A 86 4.62 11.78 16.92
N ARG A 87 3.64 12.69 16.79
CA ARG A 87 2.51 12.84 17.71
C ARG A 87 1.54 11.66 17.69
N LEU A 88 1.63 10.79 16.67
CA LEU A 88 0.87 9.55 16.54
C LEU A 88 1.62 8.34 17.10
N LYS A 89 2.79 8.54 17.70
CA LYS A 89 3.68 7.48 18.14
C LYS A 89 4.00 7.64 19.62
N GLU A 90 4.11 6.52 20.31
CA GLU A 90 4.53 6.44 21.70
C GLU A 90 5.59 5.34 21.88
N ASN A 91 6.24 5.31 23.02
CA ASN A 91 7.25 4.31 23.36
C ASN A 91 8.37 4.20 22.29
N ILE A 92 8.83 5.36 21.80
CA ILE A 92 9.86 5.42 20.76
C ILE A 92 11.19 5.02 21.37
N ILE A 93 11.78 3.93 20.87
CA ILE A 93 13.08 3.40 21.28
C ILE A 93 13.99 3.20 20.06
N GLU A 94 15.29 3.20 20.26
CA GLU A 94 16.27 2.85 19.24
C GLU A 94 16.12 1.39 18.80
N MET A 95 16.20 1.16 17.48
CA MET A 95 16.19 -0.19 16.92
C MET A 95 17.59 -0.80 17.02
N THR A 96 17.68 -1.99 17.57
CA THR A 96 18.92 -2.77 17.72
C THR A 96 18.73 -4.19 17.20
N GLY A 97 19.86 -4.90 16.94
CA GLY A 97 19.83 -6.28 16.42
C GLY A 97 19.34 -6.39 14.98
N SER A 98 19.43 -5.32 14.23
CA SER A 98 18.93 -5.24 12.86
C SER A 98 19.67 -6.18 11.91
N VAL A 99 21.00 -6.32 12.07
CA VAL A 99 21.81 -7.25 11.25
C VAL A 99 21.34 -8.69 11.46
N ASP A 100 21.07 -9.10 12.68
CA ASP A 100 20.67 -10.47 12.96
C ASP A 100 19.25 -10.79 12.46
N ARG A 101 18.36 -9.79 12.45
CA ARG A 101 17.03 -9.91 11.81
C ARG A 101 17.15 -9.99 10.28
N VAL A 102 17.99 -9.15 9.66
CA VAL A 102 18.20 -9.17 8.20
C VAL A 102 18.76 -10.51 7.74
N LYS A 103 19.69 -11.13 8.49
CA LYS A 103 20.22 -12.46 8.17
C LYS A 103 19.17 -13.57 8.14
N GLN A 104 18.03 -13.40 8.79
CA GLN A 104 16.94 -14.37 8.80
C GLN A 104 15.98 -14.18 7.63
N LEU A 105 15.98 -13.02 6.96
CA LEU A 105 15.19 -12.82 5.75
C LEU A 105 15.74 -13.67 4.62
N LEU A 106 14.84 -14.31 3.88
CA LEU A 106 15.16 -15.26 2.82
C LEU A 106 14.70 -14.71 1.46
N PRO A 107 15.52 -13.86 0.79
CA PRO A 107 15.19 -13.42 -0.57
C PRO A 107 15.11 -14.62 -1.51
N LYS A 108 14.12 -14.61 -2.38
CA LYS A 108 13.84 -15.67 -3.36
C LYS A 108 13.79 -15.09 -4.76
N ARG A 109 14.11 -15.93 -5.72
CA ARG A 109 13.86 -15.69 -7.14
C ARG A 109 12.80 -16.67 -7.62
N PHE A 110 11.74 -16.17 -8.27
CA PHE A 110 10.60 -16.99 -8.67
C PHE A 110 9.88 -16.40 -9.89
N ASN A 111 8.96 -17.20 -10.46
CA ASN A 111 7.98 -16.76 -11.44
C ASN A 111 6.60 -16.87 -10.82
N PHE A 112 5.69 -15.95 -11.16
CA PHE A 112 4.28 -16.12 -10.84
C PHE A 112 3.67 -17.22 -11.72
N LYS A 113 2.73 -18.00 -11.18
CA LYS A 113 2.09 -19.12 -11.91
C LYS A 113 1.35 -18.67 -13.18
N ASN A 114 0.87 -17.42 -13.19
CA ASN A 114 0.19 -16.79 -14.32
C ASN A 114 1.14 -15.96 -15.21
N ASP A 115 2.43 -15.95 -14.90
CA ASP A 115 3.47 -15.25 -15.68
C ASP A 115 4.78 -16.03 -15.55
N THR A 116 4.88 -17.12 -16.31
CA THR A 116 6.01 -18.06 -16.23
C THR A 116 7.26 -17.57 -16.96
N GLU A 117 7.12 -16.57 -17.83
CA GLU A 117 8.22 -16.02 -18.62
C GLU A 117 9.04 -14.99 -17.84
N ASN A 118 8.42 -14.30 -16.89
CA ASN A 118 9.08 -13.23 -16.14
C ASN A 118 9.52 -13.70 -14.75
N THR A 119 10.83 -13.70 -14.54
CA THR A 119 11.45 -14.02 -13.26
C THR A 119 11.62 -12.74 -12.43
N VAL A 120 11.23 -12.77 -11.17
CA VAL A 120 11.32 -11.65 -10.23
C VAL A 120 12.00 -12.07 -8.94
N ASP A 121 12.60 -11.10 -8.26
CA ASP A 121 13.17 -11.27 -6.93
C ASP A 121 12.20 -10.71 -5.88
N GLY A 122 12.07 -11.39 -4.75
CA GLY A 122 11.17 -10.99 -3.68
C GLY A 122 11.23 -11.90 -2.47
N PHE A 123 10.15 -11.96 -1.72
CA PHE A 123 10.03 -12.77 -0.52
C PHE A 123 8.75 -13.60 -0.57
N LEU A 124 8.75 -14.75 0.12
CA LEU A 124 7.51 -15.43 0.47
C LEU A 124 6.93 -14.76 1.72
N ALA A 125 5.70 -14.28 1.63
CA ALA A 125 5.08 -13.46 2.67
C ALA A 125 5.12 -14.13 4.05
N HIS A 126 4.77 -15.42 4.15
CA HIS A 126 4.77 -16.15 5.42
C HIS A 126 6.16 -16.33 6.03
N GLU A 127 7.24 -16.39 5.22
CA GLU A 127 8.62 -16.42 5.72
C GLU A 127 9.02 -15.05 6.29
N ALA A 128 8.72 -13.96 5.56
CA ALA A 128 9.00 -12.60 6.00
C ALA A 128 8.19 -12.21 7.24
N GLN A 129 6.95 -12.72 7.39
CA GLN A 129 6.06 -12.43 8.51
C GLN A 129 6.66 -12.83 9.86
N THR A 130 7.49 -13.84 9.91
CA THR A 130 8.13 -14.29 11.16
C THR A 130 9.22 -13.31 11.66
N ILE A 131 9.78 -12.51 10.76
CA ILE A 131 10.88 -11.57 11.05
C ILE A 131 10.37 -10.13 11.13
N VAL A 132 9.48 -9.73 10.22
CA VAL A 132 8.91 -8.40 10.11
C VAL A 132 7.39 -8.53 9.92
N PRO A 133 6.65 -8.88 10.97
CA PRO A 133 5.21 -9.16 10.87
C PRO A 133 4.41 -7.97 10.34
N GLU A 134 4.81 -6.75 10.63
CA GLU A 134 4.18 -5.52 10.14
C GLU A 134 4.31 -5.31 8.62
N SER A 135 5.16 -6.08 7.94
CA SER A 135 5.30 -6.02 6.48
C SER A 135 4.28 -6.89 5.74
N VAL A 136 3.54 -7.75 6.42
CA VAL A 136 2.68 -8.76 5.80
C VAL A 136 1.24 -8.61 6.25
N THR A 137 0.32 -8.75 5.30
CA THR A 137 -1.12 -8.82 5.54
C THR A 137 -1.66 -10.20 5.15
N GLY A 138 -2.72 -10.64 5.85
CA GLY A 138 -3.32 -11.97 5.66
C GLY A 138 -2.59 -13.07 6.43
N THR A 139 -3.20 -14.24 6.43
CA THR A 139 -2.71 -15.44 7.13
C THR A 139 -2.26 -16.48 6.10
N LYS A 140 -1.22 -17.24 6.44
CA LYS A 140 -0.77 -18.33 5.57
C LYS A 140 -1.88 -19.39 5.42
N ASP A 141 -2.10 -19.81 4.18
CA ASP A 141 -3.06 -20.85 3.80
C ASP A 141 -4.54 -20.50 4.15
N GLU A 142 -4.85 -19.21 4.31
CA GLU A 142 -6.20 -18.72 4.59
C GLU A 142 -7.13 -18.94 3.40
N VAL A 143 -8.39 -19.28 3.71
CA VAL A 143 -9.44 -19.44 2.72
C VAL A 143 -10.71 -18.69 3.14
N ASP A 144 -11.52 -18.28 2.17
CA ASP A 144 -12.83 -17.70 2.42
C ASP A 144 -13.89 -18.77 2.78
N ALA A 145 -15.13 -18.33 2.99
CA ALA A 145 -16.25 -19.21 3.34
C ALA A 145 -16.58 -20.25 2.25
N ASP A 146 -16.18 -19.98 1.02
CA ASP A 146 -16.41 -20.85 -0.14
C ASP A 146 -15.20 -21.77 -0.44
N GLY A 147 -14.13 -21.66 0.36
CA GLY A 147 -12.90 -22.44 0.23
C GLY A 147 -11.90 -21.89 -0.79
N ASN A 148 -12.11 -20.66 -1.29
CA ASN A 148 -11.15 -20.02 -2.18
C ASN A 148 -9.96 -19.46 -1.39
N ALA A 149 -8.76 -19.55 -1.95
CA ALA A 149 -7.55 -19.06 -1.30
C ALA A 149 -7.57 -17.53 -1.14
N LEU A 150 -7.34 -17.08 0.09
CA LEU A 150 -7.06 -15.69 0.42
C LEU A 150 -5.54 -15.50 0.49
N HIS A 151 -4.98 -14.77 -0.46
CA HIS A 151 -3.54 -14.65 -0.59
C HIS A 151 -2.97 -13.59 0.34
N GLN A 152 -1.83 -13.89 0.96
CA GLN A 152 -1.06 -12.91 1.71
C GLN A 152 -0.49 -11.83 0.79
N GLY A 153 -0.39 -10.59 1.31
CA GLY A 153 0.33 -9.48 0.69
C GLY A 153 1.57 -9.12 1.48
N ILE A 154 2.56 -8.53 0.82
CA ILE A 154 3.76 -7.98 1.47
C ILE A 154 3.98 -6.53 1.05
N ASP A 155 4.17 -5.64 2.04
CA ASP A 155 4.64 -4.27 1.86
C ASP A 155 6.15 -4.22 2.10
N GLN A 156 6.92 -4.27 1.03
CA GLN A 156 8.38 -4.25 1.11
C GLN A 156 8.94 -2.93 1.67
N ALA A 157 8.19 -1.83 1.63
CA ALA A 157 8.62 -0.56 2.22
C ALA A 157 8.81 -0.65 3.75
N LYS A 158 8.12 -1.59 4.40
CA LYS A 158 8.29 -1.88 5.84
C LYS A 158 9.63 -2.52 6.19
N LEU A 159 10.36 -3.04 5.21
CA LEU A 159 11.71 -3.58 5.41
C LEU A 159 12.77 -2.47 5.47
N VAL A 160 12.49 -1.28 4.93
CA VAL A 160 13.46 -0.18 4.84
C VAL A 160 14.04 0.23 6.19
N PRO A 161 13.26 0.45 7.26
CA PRO A 161 13.82 0.80 8.58
C PRO A 161 14.78 -0.28 9.10
N LEU A 162 14.45 -1.56 8.92
CA LEU A 162 15.29 -2.68 9.31
C LEU A 162 16.62 -2.69 8.53
N LEU A 163 16.56 -2.45 7.22
CA LEU A 163 17.77 -2.37 6.37
C LEU A 163 18.65 -1.19 6.76
N VAL A 164 18.06 -0.02 7.04
CA VAL A 164 18.82 1.15 7.54
C VAL A 164 19.47 0.85 8.87
N GLY A 165 18.77 0.22 9.81
CA GLY A 165 19.33 -0.23 11.08
C GLY A 165 20.51 -1.18 10.89
N ALA A 166 20.40 -2.17 10.01
CA ALA A 166 21.45 -3.12 9.71
C ALA A 166 22.69 -2.44 9.08
N ILE A 167 22.49 -1.50 8.16
CA ILE A 167 23.59 -0.72 7.57
C ILE A 167 24.32 0.07 8.66
N LYS A 168 23.61 0.78 9.54
CA LYS A 168 24.21 1.54 10.64
C LYS A 168 25.04 0.64 11.56
N GLU A 169 24.52 -0.53 11.96
CA GLU A 169 25.24 -1.50 12.78
C GLU A 169 26.49 -2.03 12.09
N LEU A 170 26.42 -2.32 10.78
CA LEU A 170 27.58 -2.80 9.99
C LEU A 170 28.61 -1.69 9.83
N THR A 171 28.21 -0.45 9.57
CA THR A 171 29.11 0.70 9.47
C THR A 171 29.88 0.88 10.77
N ALA A 172 29.22 0.87 11.91
CA ALA A 172 29.88 1.00 13.21
C ALA A 172 30.89 -0.15 13.50
N ARG A 173 30.57 -1.37 13.03
CA ARG A 173 31.53 -2.51 13.15
C ARG A 173 32.76 -2.33 12.27
N ILE A 174 32.57 -1.81 11.06
CA ILE A 174 33.69 -1.52 10.13
C ILE A 174 34.60 -0.44 10.74
N GLU A 175 34.02 0.69 11.18
CA GLU A 175 34.76 1.79 11.81
C GLU A 175 35.56 1.31 13.03
N ALA A 176 35.01 0.38 13.84
CA ALA A 176 35.71 -0.19 14.97
C ALA A 176 36.85 -1.15 14.59
N LEU A 177 36.87 -1.69 13.37
CA LEU A 177 37.93 -2.56 12.85
C LEU A 177 39.05 -1.78 12.19
N GLU A 178 38.74 -0.54 11.72
CA GLU A 178 39.69 0.36 11.07
C GLU A 178 40.44 1.28 12.05
N ALA A 179 39.98 1.37 13.31
CA ALA A 179 40.53 2.20 14.38
C ALA A 179 41.68 1.50 15.12
#